data_ace42fad0b0d5ec74532d4282644dbb0
#
_entry.id   ace42fad0b0d5ec74532d4282644dbb0
#
_cell.length_a   1.000
_cell.length_b   1.000
_cell.length_c   1.000
_cell.angle_alpha   90.00
_cell.angle_beta   90.00
_cell.angle_gamma   90.00
#
_symmetry.space_group_name_H-M   'P 1'
#
loop_
_entity.id
_entity.type
_entity.pdbx_description
1 polymer ?
#
loop_
_entity_poly.entity_id
_entity_poly.type
_entity_poly.pdbx_seq_one_letter_code
_entity_poly.pdbx_strand_id
1 'polypeptide(L)'
;VWRPVAALDAFDRRLFDRLTREERHFVDRNLKRLSNSANRSMLWLAIAGVMTIVGGRPVRRAALRGILSIALTSTLVNLPLKYLARRDRPPTRRGDRPLPVSMPGSFSFPSGHSASAFAFATGVALEEPRLLAPILPLAAGVAYSRVHLRVHYPFDVLVGAAIGTGMGLASGPMIRVARQWRDGIAPAPESERAGTNQLILVKSPHAGGKDKLARARQAMARHDLQMVAELTVDDLHRLPHLLRSSRPPIVVAAGGDGTVGAVANAIIDTTAVLGVLPLGTSNDFARSINVPIHVENAVRLLSHGRVSHVDAGKLTGDGQPSRHFVHAAAAGINVQFARFATRADLRERLGRLTYAFAAATALRERPVFSCELEAEGRTERMNLVHLSVINAPIFGGFLDLRLPGAEPDDRKLNVIMIEHLPLRRLLRSALYPTLGVHRRIRGFRTLQVSRLRVQTPEQMDVTLDGEIGGKIPGTFEVVPAGLRVITPAFKDDHR
;
A
#
# COMPACT_ATOMS: atom_id res chain seq x y z
N VAL A 1 -11.50 -6.65 35.06
CA VAL A 1 -11.40 -7.06 33.64
C VAL A 1 -12.61 -6.49 32.92
N TRP A 2 -12.40 -5.76 31.83
CA TRP A 2 -13.47 -5.11 31.05
C TRP A 2 -14.45 -6.19 30.54
N ARG A 3 -15.77 -6.04 30.80
CA ARG A 3 -16.80 -7.03 30.43
C ARG A 3 -16.70 -7.58 28.99
N PRO A 4 -16.35 -6.79 27.95
CA PRO A 4 -16.16 -7.30 26.59
C PRO A 4 -14.99 -8.28 26.45
N VAL A 5 -13.89 -8.07 27.18
CA VAL A 5 -12.70 -8.93 27.13
C VAL A 5 -12.98 -10.28 27.78
N ALA A 6 -13.73 -10.30 28.87
CA ALA A 6 -14.14 -11.54 29.54
C ALA A 6 -15.09 -12.39 28.67
N ALA A 7 -16.00 -11.75 27.93
CA ALA A 7 -16.91 -12.44 27.01
C ALA A 7 -16.17 -13.06 25.82
N LEU A 8 -15.17 -12.34 25.27
CA LEU A 8 -14.30 -12.83 24.20
C LEU A 8 -13.45 -14.02 24.65
N ASP A 9 -12.86 -13.96 25.85
CA ASP A 9 -12.07 -15.07 26.40
C ASP A 9 -12.95 -16.32 26.67
N ALA A 10 -14.15 -16.13 27.19
CA ALA A 10 -15.10 -17.21 27.39
C ALA A 10 -15.59 -17.86 26.08
N PHE A 11 -15.74 -17.06 25.01
CA PHE A 11 -16.05 -17.56 23.68
C PHE A 11 -14.88 -18.35 23.09
N ASP A 12 -13.66 -17.82 23.19
CA ASP A 12 -12.44 -18.45 22.69
C ASP A 12 -12.18 -19.81 23.35
N ARG A 13 -12.38 -19.90 24.68
CA ARG A 13 -12.29 -21.18 25.43
C ARG A 13 -13.35 -22.19 25.00
N ARG A 14 -14.59 -21.76 24.79
CA ARG A 14 -15.67 -22.64 24.27
C ARG A 14 -15.38 -23.16 22.88
N LEU A 15 -14.86 -22.30 22.00
CA LEU A 15 -14.45 -22.67 20.65
C LEU A 15 -13.28 -23.67 20.68
N PHE A 16 -12.29 -23.40 21.55
CA PHE A 16 -11.16 -24.29 21.78
C PHE A 16 -11.62 -25.69 22.19
N ASP A 17 -12.51 -25.81 23.18
CA ASP A 17 -13.03 -27.08 23.65
C ASP A 17 -13.77 -27.85 22.55
N ARG A 18 -14.56 -27.14 21.70
CA ARG A 18 -15.21 -27.75 20.54
C ARG A 18 -14.23 -28.31 19.52
N LEU A 19 -13.19 -27.55 19.17
CA LEU A 19 -12.21 -27.91 18.16
C LEU A 19 -11.25 -29.01 18.62
N THR A 20 -11.10 -29.23 19.93
CA THR A 20 -10.18 -30.21 20.50
C THR A 20 -10.87 -31.43 21.13
N ARG A 21 -12.17 -31.63 20.88
CA ARG A 21 -12.96 -32.74 21.49
C ARG A 21 -12.56 -34.12 20.98
N GLU A 22 -12.30 -34.26 19.68
CA GLU A 22 -12.08 -35.56 19.07
C GLU A 22 -10.57 -35.89 18.97
N GLU A 23 -10.22 -37.12 19.33
CA GLU A 23 -8.93 -37.71 19.12
C GLU A 23 -8.92 -38.51 17.80
N ARG A 24 -7.96 -38.21 16.94
CA ARG A 24 -7.71 -38.95 15.72
C ARG A 24 -6.22 -39.22 15.63
N HIS A 25 -5.76 -40.38 16.11
CA HIS A 25 -4.33 -40.72 16.23
C HIS A 25 -3.51 -40.46 14.94
N PHE A 26 -4.10 -40.68 13.77
CA PHE A 26 -3.43 -40.40 12.51
C PHE A 26 -3.23 -38.89 12.27
N VAL A 27 -4.25 -38.08 12.55
CA VAL A 27 -4.24 -36.62 12.42
C VAL A 27 -3.26 -36.02 13.44
N ASP A 28 -3.29 -36.49 14.67
CA ASP A 28 -2.42 -36.03 15.76
C ASP A 28 -0.93 -36.23 15.43
N ARG A 29 -0.57 -37.38 14.87
CA ARG A 29 0.81 -37.71 14.47
C ARG A 29 1.31 -36.80 13.37
N ASN A 30 0.50 -36.56 12.32
CA ASN A 30 0.88 -35.72 11.19
C ASN A 30 0.93 -34.24 11.56
N LEU A 31 -0.04 -33.74 12.33
CA LEU A 31 -0.03 -32.36 12.82
C LEU A 31 1.13 -32.10 13.79
N LYS A 32 1.53 -33.11 14.61
CA LYS A 32 2.73 -33.01 15.44
C LYS A 32 3.99 -32.87 14.60
N ARG A 33 4.14 -33.69 13.54
CA ARG A 33 5.29 -33.59 12.62
C ARG A 33 5.34 -32.22 11.95
N LEU A 34 4.19 -31.75 11.43
CA LEU A 34 4.07 -30.43 10.81
C LEU A 34 4.38 -29.29 11.80
N SER A 35 3.82 -29.37 13.00
CA SER A 35 4.10 -28.39 14.05
C SER A 35 5.58 -28.33 14.43
N ASN A 36 6.23 -29.49 14.55
CA ASN A 36 7.64 -29.59 14.92
C ASN A 36 8.56 -29.09 13.78
N SER A 37 8.24 -29.38 12.51
CA SER A 37 9.01 -28.84 11.38
C SER A 37 8.96 -27.32 11.30
N ALA A 38 7.87 -26.70 11.76
CA ALA A 38 7.71 -25.25 11.81
C ALA A 38 8.38 -24.58 13.03
N ASN A 39 8.96 -25.36 13.95
CA ASN A 39 9.69 -24.82 15.11
C ASN A 39 10.83 -23.92 14.65
N ARG A 40 11.02 -22.77 15.33
CA ARG A 40 12.02 -21.76 14.99
C ARG A 40 12.00 -21.35 13.52
N SER A 41 10.83 -21.43 12.87
CA SER A 41 10.64 -21.11 11.44
C SER A 41 11.42 -22.01 10.46
N MET A 42 11.97 -23.16 10.90
CA MET A 42 12.83 -24.02 10.09
C MET A 42 12.15 -24.52 8.80
N LEU A 43 10.86 -24.86 8.86
CA LEU A 43 10.07 -25.25 7.67
C LEU A 43 10.12 -24.16 6.59
N TRP A 44 9.90 -22.92 6.99
CA TRP A 44 9.86 -21.78 6.07
C TRP A 44 11.25 -21.45 5.52
N LEU A 45 12.29 -21.57 6.35
CA LEU A 45 13.67 -21.39 5.91
C LEU A 45 14.10 -22.47 4.94
N ALA A 46 13.68 -23.74 5.16
CA ALA A 46 13.94 -24.84 4.22
C ALA A 46 13.23 -24.60 2.87
N ILE A 47 11.94 -24.20 2.89
CA ILE A 47 11.21 -23.85 1.68
C ILE A 47 11.89 -22.69 0.94
N ALA A 48 12.28 -21.63 1.66
CA ALA A 48 13.00 -20.50 1.07
C ALA A 48 14.35 -20.93 0.46
N GLY A 49 15.06 -21.85 1.12
CA GLY A 49 16.31 -22.44 0.60
C GLY A 49 16.08 -23.15 -0.75
N VAL A 50 15.08 -24.02 -0.82
CA VAL A 50 14.69 -24.70 -2.06
C VAL A 50 14.30 -23.68 -3.14
N MET A 51 13.46 -22.70 -2.81
CA MET A 51 13.06 -21.63 -3.73
C MET A 51 14.27 -20.84 -4.26
N THR A 52 15.29 -20.63 -3.44
CA THR A 52 16.50 -19.90 -3.83
C THR A 52 17.41 -20.74 -4.74
N ILE A 53 17.49 -22.05 -4.51
CA ILE A 53 18.34 -22.97 -5.30
C ILE A 53 17.71 -23.28 -6.66
N VAL A 54 16.43 -23.66 -6.65
CA VAL A 54 15.72 -24.16 -7.85
C VAL A 54 15.05 -23.03 -8.64
N GLY A 55 14.68 -21.94 -8.00
CA GLY A 55 13.87 -20.88 -8.59
C GLY A 55 14.66 -19.86 -9.42
N GLY A 56 14.00 -19.30 -10.44
CA GLY A 56 14.49 -18.13 -11.18
C GLY A 56 14.48 -16.85 -10.33
N ARG A 57 14.92 -15.72 -10.93
CA ARG A 57 15.00 -14.40 -10.25
C ARG A 57 13.73 -14.00 -9.45
N PRO A 58 12.48 -14.15 -9.99
CA PRO A 58 11.28 -13.79 -9.23
C PRO A 58 11.11 -14.64 -7.97
N VAL A 59 11.31 -15.97 -8.09
CA VAL A 59 11.16 -16.93 -6.98
C VAL A 59 12.20 -16.69 -5.88
N ARG A 60 13.44 -16.35 -6.26
CA ARG A 60 14.50 -15.96 -5.30
C ARG A 60 14.14 -14.68 -4.54
N ARG A 61 13.58 -13.67 -5.22
CA ARG A 61 13.07 -12.46 -4.57
C ARG A 61 11.95 -12.79 -3.59
N ALA A 62 11.03 -13.65 -3.98
CA ALA A 62 9.95 -14.12 -3.13
C ALA A 62 10.46 -14.82 -1.87
N ALA A 63 11.46 -15.70 -2.00
CA ALA A 63 12.11 -16.35 -0.86
C ALA A 63 12.73 -15.34 0.12
N LEU A 64 13.52 -14.39 -0.38
CA LEU A 64 14.15 -13.34 0.43
C LEU A 64 13.12 -12.48 1.14
N ARG A 65 12.05 -12.08 0.46
CA ARG A 65 10.96 -11.31 1.06
C ARG A 65 10.23 -12.10 2.13
N GLY A 66 9.99 -13.39 1.89
CA GLY A 66 9.40 -14.29 2.89
C GLY A 66 10.26 -14.40 4.16
N ILE A 67 11.58 -14.56 4.03
CA ILE A 67 12.53 -14.60 5.15
C ILE A 67 12.52 -13.26 5.92
N LEU A 68 12.58 -12.13 5.23
CA LEU A 68 12.52 -10.82 5.88
C LEU A 68 11.20 -10.62 6.64
N SER A 69 10.09 -11.04 6.05
CA SER A 69 8.77 -10.97 6.70
C SER A 69 8.74 -11.78 7.99
N ILE A 70 9.35 -12.97 8.02
CA ILE A 70 9.50 -13.77 9.25
C ILE A 70 10.36 -13.03 10.27
N ALA A 71 11.51 -12.49 9.88
CA ALA A 71 12.41 -11.79 10.78
C ALA A 71 11.71 -10.62 11.49
N LEU A 72 11.04 -9.76 10.73
CA LEU A 72 10.27 -8.64 11.24
C LEU A 72 9.16 -9.09 12.21
N THR A 73 8.42 -10.12 11.81
CA THR A 73 7.33 -10.68 12.62
C THR A 73 7.83 -11.30 13.91
N SER A 74 8.93 -12.06 13.84
CA SER A 74 9.51 -12.73 15.02
C SER A 74 10.01 -11.71 16.04
N THR A 75 10.62 -10.62 15.59
CA THR A 75 11.06 -9.52 16.46
C THR A 75 9.87 -8.87 17.16
N LEU A 76 8.78 -8.55 16.42
CA LEU A 76 7.61 -7.90 16.98
C LEU A 76 6.85 -8.82 17.96
N VAL A 77 6.64 -10.09 17.58
CA VAL A 77 5.82 -11.03 18.36
C VAL A 77 6.54 -11.50 19.61
N ASN A 78 7.82 -11.87 19.51
CA ASN A 78 8.50 -12.54 20.61
C ASN A 78 9.12 -11.58 21.63
N LEU A 79 9.41 -10.34 21.28
CA LEU A 79 9.98 -9.37 22.21
C LEU A 79 8.89 -8.54 22.94
N PRO A 80 8.12 -7.62 22.26
CA PRO A 80 7.17 -6.79 23.02
C PRO A 80 5.82 -7.46 23.25
N LEU A 81 5.19 -8.09 22.22
CA LEU A 81 3.76 -8.44 22.29
C LEU A 81 3.46 -9.56 23.29
N LYS A 82 4.30 -10.59 23.40
CA LYS A 82 4.08 -11.66 24.35
C LYS A 82 4.19 -11.20 25.80
N TYR A 83 5.12 -10.28 26.07
CA TYR A 83 5.30 -9.74 27.43
C TYR A 83 4.22 -8.74 27.83
N LEU A 84 3.62 -8.05 26.86
CA LEU A 84 2.50 -7.14 27.12
C LEU A 84 1.21 -7.89 27.41
N ALA A 85 0.92 -8.97 26.68
CA ALA A 85 -0.35 -9.68 26.77
C ALA A 85 -0.43 -10.69 27.93
N ARG A 86 0.70 -11.32 28.31
CA ARG A 86 0.85 -12.26 29.44
C ARG A 86 -0.28 -13.30 29.59
N ARG A 87 -0.81 -13.81 28.46
CA ARG A 87 -1.87 -14.81 28.46
C ARG A 87 -1.32 -16.20 28.70
N ASP A 88 -1.88 -16.93 29.65
CA ASP A 88 -1.51 -18.31 29.93
C ASP A 88 -1.95 -19.25 28.79
N ARG A 89 -1.20 -20.35 28.66
CA ARG A 89 -1.50 -21.38 27.66
C ARG A 89 -2.67 -22.27 28.11
N PRO A 90 -3.31 -22.98 27.16
CA PRO A 90 -4.28 -24.01 27.49
C PRO A 90 -3.70 -25.06 28.43
N PRO A 91 -4.55 -25.75 29.24
CA PRO A 91 -4.10 -26.79 30.17
C PRO A 91 -3.28 -27.89 29.48
N THR A 92 -2.19 -28.33 30.13
CA THR A 92 -1.22 -29.28 29.58
C THR A 92 -1.70 -30.74 29.59
N ARG A 93 -2.84 -31.03 30.18
CA ARG A 93 -3.41 -32.36 30.24
C ARG A 93 -4.79 -32.40 29.61
N ARG A 94 -5.11 -33.52 28.99
CA ARG A 94 -6.45 -33.87 28.54
C ARG A 94 -6.90 -35.07 29.37
N GLY A 95 -7.60 -34.80 30.48
CA GLY A 95 -7.82 -35.80 31.50
C GLY A 95 -6.48 -36.24 32.12
N ASP A 96 -6.25 -37.53 32.24
CA ASP A 96 -5.03 -38.10 32.86
C ASP A 96 -3.83 -38.25 31.87
N ARG A 97 -4.01 -37.95 30.59
CA ARG A 97 -2.95 -38.15 29.56
C ARG A 97 -2.15 -36.90 29.31
N PRO A 98 -0.81 -37.02 29.23
CA PRO A 98 0.05 -35.90 28.83
C PRO A 98 -0.14 -35.54 27.36
N LEU A 99 0.00 -34.25 27.03
CA LEU A 99 -0.08 -33.80 25.64
C LEU A 99 1.11 -34.35 24.81
N PRO A 100 0.90 -34.60 23.51
CA PRO A 100 1.93 -35.16 22.64
C PRO A 100 3.06 -34.19 22.27
N VAL A 101 3.05 -32.94 22.77
CA VAL A 101 4.00 -31.86 22.41
C VAL A 101 4.51 -31.17 23.65
N SER A 102 5.82 -30.87 23.68
CA SER A 102 6.42 -30.06 24.75
C SER A 102 5.88 -28.63 24.70
N MET A 103 5.43 -28.11 25.84
CA MET A 103 4.95 -26.72 25.94
C MET A 103 6.13 -25.74 25.89
N PRO A 104 6.06 -24.70 25.05
CA PRO A 104 7.02 -23.62 25.09
C PRO A 104 6.92 -22.83 26.40
N GLY A 105 8.04 -22.40 26.98
CA GLY A 105 8.07 -21.60 28.22
C GLY A 105 7.62 -20.14 28.08
N SER A 106 7.15 -19.71 26.90
CA SER A 106 6.66 -18.34 26.67
C SER A 106 5.14 -18.25 26.75
N PHE A 107 4.60 -17.04 26.93
CA PHE A 107 3.16 -16.76 26.93
C PHE A 107 2.43 -17.23 25.66
N SER A 108 1.10 -17.46 25.77
CA SER A 108 0.28 -18.01 24.70
C SER A 108 0.04 -17.01 23.56
N PHE A 109 -0.28 -15.78 23.91
CA PHE A 109 -0.71 -14.76 22.95
C PHE A 109 0.41 -13.80 22.54
N PRO A 110 0.52 -13.45 21.26
CA PRO A 110 -0.05 -14.15 20.10
C PRO A 110 0.78 -15.38 19.68
N SER A 111 0.20 -16.24 18.81
CA SER A 111 0.88 -17.44 18.32
C SER A 111 2.02 -17.10 17.34
N GLY A 112 3.27 -17.33 17.77
CA GLY A 112 4.44 -17.07 16.95
C GLY A 112 4.57 -17.97 15.72
N HIS A 113 4.13 -19.25 15.80
CA HIS A 113 4.12 -20.17 14.65
C HIS A 113 3.15 -19.70 13.56
N SER A 114 1.94 -19.27 13.95
CA SER A 114 0.96 -18.74 13.02
C SER A 114 1.44 -17.42 12.41
N ALA A 115 2.02 -16.56 13.23
CA ALA A 115 2.57 -15.30 12.77
C ALA A 115 3.68 -15.49 11.72
N SER A 116 4.67 -16.36 11.98
CA SER A 116 5.74 -16.65 11.02
C SER A 116 5.21 -17.33 9.75
N ALA A 117 4.24 -18.24 9.87
CA ALA A 117 3.64 -18.94 8.74
C ALA A 117 2.94 -17.98 7.76
N PHE A 118 2.11 -17.09 8.28
CA PHE A 118 1.37 -16.14 7.46
C PHE A 118 2.24 -14.97 6.98
N ALA A 119 3.27 -14.58 7.74
CA ALA A 119 4.27 -13.62 7.28
C ALA A 119 5.03 -14.15 6.06
N PHE A 120 5.50 -15.40 6.11
CA PHE A 120 6.16 -16.04 4.98
C PHE A 120 5.24 -16.14 3.77
N ALA A 121 4.03 -16.69 3.95
CA ALA A 121 3.06 -16.86 2.88
C ALA A 121 2.73 -15.52 2.19
N THR A 122 2.50 -14.47 2.97
CA THR A 122 2.20 -13.13 2.43
C THR A 122 3.42 -12.53 1.74
N GLY A 123 4.60 -12.60 2.36
CA GLY A 123 5.84 -12.07 1.78
C GLY A 123 6.17 -12.71 0.44
N VAL A 124 6.02 -14.04 0.32
CA VAL A 124 6.22 -14.78 -0.93
C VAL A 124 5.16 -14.41 -1.97
N ALA A 125 3.89 -14.36 -1.57
CA ALA A 125 2.77 -14.09 -2.48
C ALA A 125 2.84 -12.70 -3.13
N LEU A 126 3.41 -11.73 -2.45
CA LEU A 126 3.57 -10.37 -2.96
C LEU A 126 4.64 -10.23 -4.07
N GLU A 127 5.54 -11.20 -4.20
CA GLU A 127 6.54 -11.26 -5.27
C GLU A 127 6.15 -12.28 -6.35
N GLU A 128 5.64 -13.45 -5.94
CA GLU A 128 5.25 -14.53 -6.83
C GLU A 128 3.91 -15.15 -6.36
N PRO A 129 2.77 -14.56 -6.76
CA PRO A 129 1.44 -14.94 -6.29
C PRO A 129 1.08 -16.40 -6.48
N ARG A 130 1.63 -17.05 -7.53
CA ARG A 130 1.35 -18.47 -7.84
C ARG A 130 1.79 -19.42 -6.73
N LEU A 131 2.85 -19.02 -5.99
CA LEU A 131 3.38 -19.83 -4.89
C LEU A 131 2.48 -19.80 -3.64
N LEU A 132 1.49 -18.89 -3.59
CA LEU A 132 0.53 -18.90 -2.50
C LEU A 132 -0.33 -20.17 -2.48
N ALA A 133 -0.65 -20.74 -3.63
CA ALA A 133 -1.47 -21.95 -3.74
C ALA A 133 -0.92 -23.12 -2.92
N PRO A 134 0.37 -23.49 -2.97
CA PRO A 134 0.93 -24.52 -2.11
C PRO A 134 1.29 -24.02 -0.69
N ILE A 135 1.66 -22.76 -0.50
CA ILE A 135 2.16 -22.25 0.79
C ILE A 135 1.02 -21.93 1.75
N LEU A 136 -0.12 -21.39 1.30
CA LEU A 136 -1.22 -21.00 2.17
C LEU A 136 -1.87 -22.19 2.90
N PRO A 137 -2.17 -23.33 2.23
CA PRO A 137 -2.67 -24.51 2.93
C PRO A 137 -1.68 -25.03 3.99
N LEU A 138 -0.39 -24.97 3.70
CA LEU A 138 0.66 -25.35 4.66
C LEU A 138 0.71 -24.39 5.85
N ALA A 139 0.59 -23.09 5.61
CA ALA A 139 0.53 -22.08 6.68
C ALA A 139 -0.72 -22.26 7.56
N ALA A 140 -1.88 -22.50 6.93
CA ALA A 140 -3.12 -22.81 7.62
C ALA A 140 -3.02 -24.12 8.43
N GLY A 141 -2.38 -25.15 7.88
CA GLY A 141 -2.11 -26.40 8.56
C GLY A 141 -1.22 -26.24 9.81
N VAL A 142 -0.15 -25.44 9.70
CA VAL A 142 0.70 -25.09 10.85
C VAL A 142 -0.13 -24.33 11.90
N ALA A 143 -0.91 -23.34 11.50
CA ALA A 143 -1.76 -22.57 12.41
C ALA A 143 -2.81 -23.46 13.11
N TYR A 144 -3.51 -24.31 12.36
CA TYR A 144 -4.47 -25.25 12.89
C TYR A 144 -3.84 -26.25 13.86
N SER A 145 -2.62 -26.74 13.55
CA SER A 145 -1.91 -27.67 14.43
C SER A 145 -1.70 -27.10 15.84
N ARG A 146 -1.56 -25.77 15.99
CA ARG A 146 -1.35 -25.14 17.31
C ARG A 146 -2.60 -25.16 18.19
N VAL A 147 -3.79 -25.11 17.60
CA VAL A 147 -5.06 -25.27 18.32
C VAL A 147 -5.31 -26.75 18.61
N HIS A 148 -5.18 -27.60 17.59
CA HIS A 148 -5.46 -29.03 17.70
C HIS A 148 -4.56 -29.73 18.75
N LEU A 149 -3.27 -29.38 18.78
CA LEU A 149 -2.30 -29.89 19.75
C LEU A 149 -2.37 -29.17 21.10
N ARG A 150 -3.37 -28.33 21.34
CA ARG A 150 -3.67 -27.64 22.61
C ARG A 150 -2.53 -26.72 23.10
N VAL A 151 -1.74 -26.15 22.19
CA VAL A 151 -0.61 -25.25 22.52
C VAL A 151 -1.06 -23.79 22.57
N HIS A 152 -2.10 -23.43 21.81
CA HIS A 152 -2.67 -22.10 21.72
C HIS A 152 -4.19 -22.13 21.63
N TYR A 153 -4.84 -21.06 22.08
CA TYR A 153 -6.25 -20.82 21.83
C TYR A 153 -6.48 -20.36 20.38
N PRO A 154 -7.72 -20.55 19.83
CA PRO A 154 -8.04 -20.11 18.46
C PRO A 154 -7.74 -18.63 18.20
N PHE A 155 -8.00 -17.76 19.17
CA PHE A 155 -7.78 -16.32 19.04
C PHE A 155 -6.28 -15.96 19.00
N ASP A 156 -5.43 -16.69 19.75
CA ASP A 156 -3.96 -16.52 19.67
C ASP A 156 -3.45 -16.78 18.25
N VAL A 157 -4.04 -17.78 17.60
CA VAL A 157 -3.69 -18.21 16.24
C VAL A 157 -4.18 -17.21 15.20
N LEU A 158 -5.41 -16.75 15.32
CA LEU A 158 -6.01 -15.76 14.40
C LEU A 158 -5.27 -14.41 14.45
N VAL A 159 -5.00 -13.93 15.67
CA VAL A 159 -4.25 -12.68 15.83
C VAL A 159 -2.80 -12.84 15.38
N GLY A 160 -2.16 -13.98 15.66
CA GLY A 160 -0.85 -14.29 15.13
C GLY A 160 -0.82 -14.25 13.60
N ALA A 161 -1.79 -14.90 12.94
CA ALA A 161 -1.92 -14.88 11.49
C ALA A 161 -2.14 -13.46 10.93
N ALA A 162 -2.99 -12.66 11.57
CA ALA A 162 -3.23 -11.26 11.18
C ALA A 162 -1.96 -10.40 11.29
N ILE A 163 -1.22 -10.53 12.41
CA ILE A 163 0.07 -9.84 12.59
C ILE A 163 1.07 -10.27 11.52
N GLY A 164 1.19 -11.58 11.26
CA GLY A 164 2.09 -12.12 10.25
C GLY A 164 1.77 -11.58 8.85
N THR A 165 0.50 -11.57 8.48
CA THR A 165 0.02 -10.99 7.22
C THR A 165 0.37 -9.50 7.14
N GLY A 166 0.08 -8.72 8.19
CA GLY A 166 0.40 -7.29 8.25
C GLY A 166 1.91 -7.01 8.09
N MET A 167 2.76 -7.80 8.73
CA MET A 167 4.22 -7.67 8.61
C MET A 167 4.73 -8.10 7.23
N GLY A 168 4.11 -9.12 6.60
CA GLY A 168 4.36 -9.51 5.23
C GLY A 168 4.05 -8.36 4.26
N LEU A 169 2.93 -7.68 4.44
CA LEU A 169 2.58 -6.47 3.68
C LEU A 169 3.60 -5.34 3.90
N ALA A 170 3.97 -5.08 5.15
CA ALA A 170 4.94 -4.03 5.51
C ALA A 170 6.37 -4.30 5.03
N SER A 171 6.72 -5.54 4.65
CA SER A 171 8.07 -5.90 4.19
C SER A 171 8.49 -5.18 2.90
N GLY A 172 7.57 -4.89 1.99
CA GLY A 172 7.85 -4.24 0.70
C GLY A 172 8.45 -2.84 0.83
N PRO A 173 7.79 -1.92 1.55
CA PRO A 173 8.36 -0.60 1.84
C PRO A 173 9.75 -0.66 2.46
N MET A 174 9.99 -1.59 3.39
CA MET A 174 11.30 -1.73 4.06
C MET A 174 12.40 -2.20 3.10
N ILE A 175 12.09 -3.14 2.19
CA ILE A 175 13.04 -3.60 1.16
C ILE A 175 13.42 -2.44 0.23
N ARG A 176 12.46 -1.61 -0.18
CA ARG A 176 12.75 -0.47 -1.05
C ARG A 176 13.63 0.56 -0.34
N VAL A 177 13.29 0.91 0.88
CA VAL A 177 14.12 1.82 1.67
C VAL A 177 15.53 1.26 1.79
N ALA A 178 15.69 -0.02 2.12
CA ALA A 178 17.01 -0.65 2.22
C ALA A 178 17.78 -0.65 0.88
N ARG A 179 17.11 -0.88 -0.26
CA ARG A 179 17.72 -0.77 -1.58
C ARG A 179 18.16 0.66 -1.90
N GLN A 180 17.30 1.65 -1.64
CA GLN A 180 17.63 3.06 -1.82
C GLN A 180 18.85 3.49 -0.98
N TRP A 181 19.03 2.91 0.21
CA TRP A 181 20.21 3.14 1.04
C TRP A 181 21.45 2.47 0.48
N ARG A 182 21.32 1.25 -0.04
CA ARG A 182 22.46 0.46 -0.55
C ARG A 182 22.95 0.94 -1.90
N ASP A 183 22.02 1.16 -2.85
CA ASP A 183 22.37 1.38 -4.25
C ASP A 183 22.73 2.84 -4.53
N GLY A 184 22.44 3.76 -3.62
CA GLY A 184 22.64 5.19 -3.78
C GLY A 184 21.95 5.73 -5.05
N ILE A 185 21.75 7.03 -5.14
CA ILE A 185 21.27 7.65 -6.38
C ILE A 185 22.50 7.90 -7.24
N ALA A 186 22.66 7.13 -8.31
CA ALA A 186 23.67 7.44 -9.31
C ALA A 186 23.33 8.80 -9.95
N PRO A 187 24.30 9.73 -10.09
CA PRO A 187 24.03 10.98 -10.77
C PRO A 187 23.72 10.71 -12.25
N ALA A 188 22.66 11.33 -12.76
CA ALA A 188 22.35 11.30 -14.19
C ALA A 188 23.42 12.07 -14.99
N PRO A 189 23.63 11.74 -16.28
CA PRO A 189 24.40 12.55 -17.17
C PRO A 189 23.94 14.02 -17.13
N GLU A 190 24.86 14.95 -17.26
CA GLU A 190 24.56 16.40 -17.15
C GLU A 190 23.51 16.85 -18.17
N SER A 191 23.56 16.29 -19.38
CA SER A 191 22.61 16.56 -20.46
C SER A 191 21.17 16.13 -20.15
N GLU A 192 20.97 15.21 -19.19
CA GLU A 192 19.67 14.70 -18.78
C GLU A 192 19.11 15.43 -17.53
N ARG A 193 19.90 16.27 -16.88
CA ARG A 193 19.50 17.02 -15.69
C ARG A 193 18.62 18.22 -16.02
N ALA A 194 18.03 18.82 -14.99
CA ALA A 194 17.16 19.99 -15.14
C ALA A 194 17.85 21.26 -15.70
N GLY A 195 19.19 21.29 -15.73
CA GLY A 195 19.97 22.41 -16.23
C GLY A 195 19.92 23.69 -15.40
N THR A 196 19.35 23.59 -14.19
CA THR A 196 19.26 24.69 -13.21
C THR A 196 19.37 24.12 -11.79
N ASN A 197 19.92 24.92 -10.88
CA ASN A 197 19.91 24.67 -9.43
C ASN A 197 18.90 25.56 -8.68
N GLN A 198 18.17 26.42 -9.41
CA GLN A 198 17.13 27.27 -8.84
C GLN A 198 15.84 26.49 -8.66
N LEU A 199 15.20 26.65 -7.51
CA LEU A 199 13.93 25.99 -7.22
C LEU A 199 12.91 26.93 -6.56
N ILE A 200 11.63 26.66 -6.84
CA ILE A 200 10.49 27.20 -6.13
C ILE A 200 9.94 26.07 -5.26
N LEU A 201 9.87 26.28 -3.95
CA LEU A 201 9.33 25.31 -3.02
C LEU A 201 7.84 25.58 -2.80
N VAL A 202 6.99 24.61 -3.11
CA VAL A 202 5.56 24.66 -2.81
C VAL A 202 5.26 23.69 -1.68
N LYS A 203 4.84 24.21 -0.54
CA LYS A 203 4.56 23.41 0.66
C LYS A 203 3.06 23.29 0.93
N SER A 204 2.65 22.15 1.49
CA SER A 204 1.34 22.03 2.12
C SER A 204 1.36 22.68 3.50
N PRO A 205 0.30 23.40 3.90
CA PRO A 205 0.18 23.94 5.27
C PRO A 205 0.27 22.85 6.35
N HIS A 206 -0.10 21.62 6.03
CA HIS A 206 -0.24 20.52 6.97
C HIS A 206 0.80 19.40 6.77
N ALA A 207 1.70 19.51 5.79
CA ALA A 207 2.64 18.43 5.47
C ALA A 207 3.87 18.43 6.37
N GLY A 208 4.15 17.23 6.85
CA GLY A 208 5.39 16.78 7.47
C GLY A 208 5.96 17.75 8.50
N GLY A 209 5.83 17.47 9.79
CA GLY A 209 6.21 18.35 10.89
C GLY A 209 7.42 19.27 10.62
N LYS A 210 7.49 20.39 11.30
CA LYS A 210 8.52 21.45 11.14
C LYS A 210 9.95 20.92 10.95
N ASP A 211 10.26 19.77 11.57
CA ASP A 211 11.58 19.12 11.51
C ASP A 211 11.96 18.57 10.12
N LYS A 212 11.00 18.00 9.38
CA LYS A 212 11.29 17.42 8.05
C LYS A 212 11.58 18.52 7.03
N LEU A 213 10.86 19.64 7.08
CA LEU A 213 11.08 20.77 6.20
C LEU A 213 12.40 21.49 6.53
N ALA A 214 12.75 21.62 7.81
CA ALA A 214 14.04 22.16 8.24
C ALA A 214 15.21 21.31 7.73
N ARG A 215 15.11 19.98 7.84
CA ARG A 215 16.11 19.06 7.27
C ARG A 215 16.21 19.17 5.75
N ALA A 216 15.07 19.32 5.05
CA ALA A 216 15.08 19.52 3.60
C ALA A 216 15.83 20.79 3.20
N ARG A 217 15.59 21.92 3.88
CA ARG A 217 16.31 23.18 3.62
C ARG A 217 17.82 23.05 3.87
N GLN A 218 18.21 22.39 4.96
CA GLN A 218 19.61 22.13 5.26
C GLN A 218 20.26 21.24 4.20
N ALA A 219 19.56 20.22 3.72
CA ALA A 219 20.05 19.36 2.65
C ALA A 219 20.14 20.11 1.32
N MET A 220 19.17 20.98 0.98
CA MET A 220 19.23 21.83 -0.22
C MET A 220 20.48 22.71 -0.24
N ALA A 221 20.81 23.36 0.90
CA ALA A 221 22.03 24.17 1.00
C ALA A 221 23.31 23.34 0.80
N ARG A 222 23.34 22.08 1.28
CA ARG A 222 24.50 21.18 1.07
C ARG A 222 24.66 20.72 -0.39
N HIS A 223 23.60 20.76 -1.18
CA HIS A 223 23.60 20.36 -2.60
C HIS A 223 23.53 21.55 -3.55
N ASP A 224 23.86 22.75 -3.09
CA ASP A 224 23.88 23.99 -3.88
C ASP A 224 22.56 24.31 -4.59
N LEU A 225 21.44 23.88 -4.03
CA LEU A 225 20.10 24.20 -4.52
C LEU A 225 19.63 25.53 -3.95
N GLN A 226 19.35 26.48 -4.84
CA GLN A 226 18.98 27.87 -4.51
C GLN A 226 17.47 28.04 -4.53
N MET A 227 16.86 28.24 -3.36
CA MET A 227 15.43 28.51 -3.26
C MET A 227 15.14 29.95 -3.63
N VAL A 228 14.53 30.20 -4.81
CA VAL A 228 14.18 31.54 -5.29
C VAL A 228 12.82 32.01 -4.78
N ALA A 229 11.92 31.11 -4.44
CA ALA A 229 10.65 31.41 -3.82
C ALA A 229 10.12 30.24 -2.97
N GLU A 230 9.34 30.57 -1.96
CA GLU A 230 8.57 29.60 -1.18
C GLU A 230 7.09 29.98 -1.22
N LEU A 231 6.26 29.05 -1.64
CA LEU A 231 4.82 29.19 -1.81
C LEU A 231 4.07 28.16 -0.95
N THR A 232 2.83 28.44 -0.67
CA THR A 232 1.86 27.42 -0.23
C THR A 232 1.03 26.94 -1.43
N VAL A 233 0.26 25.87 -1.25
CA VAL A 233 -0.68 25.41 -2.31
C VAL A 233 -1.69 26.52 -2.67
N ASP A 234 -2.09 27.33 -1.71
CA ASP A 234 -3.02 28.45 -1.92
C ASP A 234 -2.40 29.59 -2.76
N ASP A 235 -1.07 29.71 -2.76
CA ASP A 235 -0.33 30.71 -3.51
C ASP A 235 0.02 30.30 -4.97
N LEU A 236 -0.44 29.14 -5.43
CA LEU A 236 -0.11 28.62 -6.78
C LEU A 236 -0.51 29.56 -7.92
N HIS A 237 -1.49 30.45 -7.71
CA HIS A 237 -1.85 31.50 -8.67
C HIS A 237 -0.70 32.45 -9.01
N ARG A 238 0.33 32.55 -8.16
CA ARG A 238 1.54 33.36 -8.35
C ARG A 238 2.60 32.67 -9.22
N LEU A 239 2.51 31.34 -9.37
CA LEU A 239 3.52 30.51 -10.02
C LEU A 239 3.77 30.94 -11.50
N PRO A 240 2.75 31.23 -12.34
CA PRO A 240 2.98 31.65 -13.72
C PRO A 240 3.89 32.86 -13.88
N HIS A 241 3.87 33.78 -12.93
CA HIS A 241 4.77 34.98 -12.95
C HIS A 241 6.22 34.58 -12.65
N LEU A 242 6.43 33.61 -11.76
CA LEU A 242 7.76 33.15 -11.37
C LEU A 242 8.42 32.24 -12.44
N LEU A 243 7.61 31.65 -13.32
CA LEU A 243 8.08 30.76 -14.39
C LEU A 243 8.43 31.47 -15.70
N ARG A 244 8.31 32.81 -15.81
CA ARG A 244 8.55 33.58 -17.04
C ARG A 244 10.03 33.75 -17.41
N SER A 245 10.95 33.22 -16.61
CA SER A 245 12.38 33.26 -16.93
C SER A 245 12.74 32.34 -18.11
N SER A 246 13.80 32.66 -18.83
CA SER A 246 14.31 31.82 -19.92
C SER A 246 14.79 30.44 -19.46
N ARG A 247 15.10 30.31 -18.19
CA ARG A 247 15.42 29.05 -17.52
C ARG A 247 14.52 28.92 -16.28
N PRO A 248 13.32 28.32 -16.44
CA PRO A 248 12.41 28.20 -15.32
C PRO A 248 13.03 27.35 -14.22
N PRO A 249 12.85 27.75 -12.94
CA PRO A 249 13.32 26.98 -11.82
C PRO A 249 12.59 25.65 -11.71
N ILE A 250 13.18 24.69 -10.97
CA ILE A 250 12.51 23.44 -10.59
C ILE A 250 11.37 23.79 -9.64
N VAL A 251 10.16 23.32 -9.90
CA VAL A 251 9.03 23.50 -9.00
C VAL A 251 8.93 22.28 -8.10
N VAL A 252 9.25 22.45 -6.82
CA VAL A 252 9.33 21.35 -5.85
C VAL A 252 8.06 21.27 -5.03
N ALA A 253 7.31 20.18 -5.20
CA ALA A 253 6.15 19.85 -4.36
C ALA A 253 6.62 19.21 -3.04
N ALA A 254 6.57 19.96 -1.94
CA ALA A 254 6.93 19.51 -0.60
C ALA A 254 5.68 19.12 0.19
N GLY A 255 5.22 17.89 0.02
CA GLY A 255 3.98 17.42 0.63
C GLY A 255 3.64 15.99 0.31
N GLY A 256 2.35 15.66 0.36
CA GLY A 256 1.80 14.38 -0.08
C GLY A 256 1.24 14.45 -1.50
N ASP A 257 0.50 13.41 -1.90
CA ASP A 257 -0.04 13.27 -3.26
C ASP A 257 -0.93 14.47 -3.67
N GLY A 258 -1.76 15.01 -2.77
CA GLY A 258 -2.56 16.21 -3.04
C GLY A 258 -1.71 17.44 -3.35
N THR A 259 -0.57 17.66 -2.65
CA THR A 259 0.34 18.76 -2.96
C THR A 259 1.01 18.55 -4.32
N VAL A 260 1.41 17.32 -4.62
CA VAL A 260 2.01 16.95 -5.91
C VAL A 260 0.99 17.19 -7.04
N GLY A 261 -0.25 16.74 -6.86
CA GLY A 261 -1.34 16.96 -7.82
C GLY A 261 -1.64 18.44 -8.08
N ALA A 262 -1.69 19.26 -7.02
CA ALA A 262 -1.90 20.70 -7.14
C ALA A 262 -0.78 21.40 -7.92
N VAL A 263 0.48 21.08 -7.60
CA VAL A 263 1.65 21.61 -8.32
C VAL A 263 1.66 21.16 -9.77
N ALA A 264 1.40 19.86 -10.01
CA ALA A 264 1.34 19.30 -11.37
C ALA A 264 0.30 20.02 -12.23
N ASN A 265 -0.91 20.26 -11.70
CA ASN A 265 -1.95 21.03 -12.39
C ASN A 265 -1.49 22.45 -12.76
N ALA A 266 -0.66 23.08 -11.94
CA ALA A 266 -0.19 24.43 -12.17
C ALA A 266 0.95 24.50 -13.20
N ILE A 267 1.65 23.40 -13.50
CA ILE A 267 2.84 23.39 -14.37
C ILE A 267 2.69 22.53 -15.63
N ILE A 268 1.65 21.70 -15.75
CA ILE A 268 1.51 20.70 -16.82
C ILE A 268 1.62 21.29 -18.23
N ASP A 269 1.12 22.51 -18.43
CA ASP A 269 1.17 23.23 -19.71
C ASP A 269 2.42 24.15 -19.83
N THR A 270 3.45 23.91 -19.00
CA THR A 270 4.66 24.73 -18.97
C THR A 270 5.92 23.90 -19.26
N THR A 271 7.05 24.57 -19.43
CA THR A 271 8.36 23.91 -19.54
C THR A 271 9.02 23.61 -18.18
N ALA A 272 8.36 23.93 -17.08
CA ALA A 272 8.88 23.69 -15.74
C ALA A 272 9.05 22.20 -15.45
N VAL A 273 9.98 21.88 -14.55
CA VAL A 273 10.26 20.51 -14.12
C VAL A 273 9.74 20.32 -12.71
N LEU A 274 8.95 19.29 -12.48
CA LEU A 274 8.47 18.90 -11.17
C LEU A 274 9.57 18.19 -10.37
N GLY A 275 9.91 18.72 -9.20
CA GLY A 275 10.63 18.02 -8.16
C GLY A 275 9.65 17.53 -7.08
N VAL A 276 9.91 16.39 -6.48
CA VAL A 276 9.03 15.83 -5.41
C VAL A 276 9.83 15.65 -4.13
N LEU A 277 9.35 16.28 -3.05
CA LEU A 277 9.77 16.02 -1.67
C LEU A 277 8.63 15.32 -0.91
N PRO A 278 8.72 14.00 -0.69
CA PRO A 278 7.63 13.21 -0.15
C PRO A 278 7.50 13.38 1.36
N LEU A 279 6.80 14.42 1.79
CA LEU A 279 6.58 14.75 3.20
C LEU A 279 5.22 14.26 3.74
N GLY A 280 4.36 13.75 2.88
CA GLY A 280 3.05 13.22 3.22
C GLY A 280 3.09 11.82 3.83
N THR A 281 1.91 11.24 4.06
CA THR A 281 1.74 9.89 4.65
C THR A 281 1.84 8.79 3.60
N SER A 282 1.13 8.90 2.47
CA SER A 282 1.08 7.88 1.40
C SER A 282 2.24 8.06 0.41
N ASN A 283 2.36 9.21 -0.22
CA ASN A 283 3.36 9.54 -1.24
C ASN A 283 3.39 8.50 -2.36
N ASP A 284 2.21 8.09 -2.83
CA ASP A 284 2.05 7.01 -3.79
C ASP A 284 2.63 7.39 -5.17
N PHE A 285 2.45 8.65 -5.60
CA PHE A 285 3.07 9.15 -6.82
C PHE A 285 4.61 9.12 -6.72
N ALA A 286 5.19 9.63 -5.64
CA ALA A 286 6.64 9.61 -5.44
C ALA A 286 7.21 8.19 -5.51
N ARG A 287 6.51 7.21 -4.91
CA ARG A 287 6.88 5.79 -4.97
C ARG A 287 6.75 5.22 -6.38
N SER A 288 5.73 5.62 -7.13
CA SER A 288 5.48 5.17 -8.50
C SER A 288 6.61 5.55 -9.45
N ILE A 289 7.20 6.72 -9.26
CA ILE A 289 8.34 7.22 -10.04
C ILE A 289 9.69 7.00 -9.33
N ASN A 290 9.72 6.13 -8.31
CA ASN A 290 10.91 5.74 -7.53
C ASN A 290 11.65 6.89 -6.83
N VAL A 291 10.98 8.00 -6.52
CA VAL A 291 11.55 9.07 -5.69
C VAL A 291 11.76 8.55 -4.26
N PRO A 292 12.96 8.74 -3.67
CA PRO A 292 13.25 8.31 -2.31
C PRO A 292 12.34 8.97 -1.28
N ILE A 293 11.81 8.18 -0.34
CA ILE A 293 10.97 8.70 0.75
C ILE A 293 11.80 9.42 1.83
N HIS A 294 13.09 9.11 1.92
CA HIS A 294 14.00 9.80 2.83
C HIS A 294 14.35 11.19 2.31
N VAL A 295 14.13 12.22 3.13
CA VAL A 295 14.22 13.62 2.73
C VAL A 295 15.56 14.00 2.11
N GLU A 296 16.67 13.58 2.71
CA GLU A 296 18.02 13.90 2.22
C GLU A 296 18.30 13.29 0.84
N ASN A 297 17.86 12.04 0.62
CA ASN A 297 17.99 11.38 -0.67
C ASN A 297 17.06 12.01 -1.73
N ALA A 298 15.87 12.44 -1.34
CA ALA A 298 14.97 13.15 -2.25
C ALA A 298 15.56 14.51 -2.67
N VAL A 299 16.17 15.26 -1.74
CA VAL A 299 16.87 16.51 -2.05
C VAL A 299 18.09 16.25 -2.95
N ARG A 300 18.90 15.23 -2.66
CA ARG A 300 20.01 14.84 -3.52
C ARG A 300 19.53 14.50 -4.94
N LEU A 301 18.35 13.87 -5.06
CA LEU A 301 17.74 13.56 -6.35
C LEU A 301 17.42 14.84 -7.15
N LEU A 302 16.96 15.92 -6.51
CA LEU A 302 16.65 17.19 -7.19
C LEU A 302 17.86 17.77 -7.93
N SER A 303 19.08 17.60 -7.41
CA SER A 303 20.30 18.12 -8.04
C SER A 303 20.97 17.15 -9.02
N HIS A 304 20.76 15.84 -8.85
CA HIS A 304 21.52 14.82 -9.60
C HIS A 304 20.64 13.89 -10.45
N GLY A 305 19.31 13.99 -10.31
CA GLY A 305 18.34 13.17 -11.05
C GLY A 305 18.21 13.58 -12.52
N ARG A 306 17.65 12.67 -13.31
CA ARG A 306 17.30 12.95 -14.71
C ARG A 306 15.89 13.52 -14.82
N VAL A 307 15.67 14.33 -15.84
CA VAL A 307 14.33 14.77 -16.23
C VAL A 307 13.68 13.67 -17.07
N SER A 308 12.61 13.09 -16.58
CA SER A 308 11.82 12.09 -17.28
C SER A 308 10.45 12.67 -17.63
N HIS A 309 9.82 12.14 -18.67
CA HIS A 309 8.45 12.46 -19.02
C HIS A 309 7.54 11.37 -18.44
N VAL A 310 6.49 11.78 -17.75
CA VAL A 310 5.46 10.88 -17.24
C VAL A 310 4.10 11.32 -17.75
N ASP A 311 3.20 10.38 -17.88
CA ASP A 311 1.83 10.65 -18.27
C ASP A 311 1.08 11.32 -17.12
N ALA A 312 -0.01 12.03 -17.45
CA ALA A 312 -0.97 12.54 -16.50
C ALA A 312 -2.38 12.09 -16.92
N GLY A 313 -3.28 11.98 -15.99
CA GLY A 313 -4.69 11.84 -16.27
C GLY A 313 -5.35 13.20 -16.33
N LYS A 314 -6.38 13.36 -17.18
CA LYS A 314 -7.21 14.55 -17.31
C LYS A 314 -8.67 14.17 -17.14
N LEU A 315 -9.38 14.86 -16.26
CA LEU A 315 -10.83 14.79 -16.13
C LEU A 315 -11.45 16.05 -16.72
N THR A 316 -12.33 15.88 -17.68
CA THR A 316 -13.19 16.94 -18.23
C THR A 316 -14.63 16.61 -17.85
N GLY A 317 -15.18 17.30 -16.86
CA GLY A 317 -16.58 17.18 -16.45
C GLY A 317 -17.49 18.02 -17.33
N ASP A 318 -18.74 17.61 -17.44
CA ASP A 318 -19.74 18.37 -18.21
C ASP A 318 -19.96 19.74 -17.56
N GLY A 319 -19.67 20.82 -18.32
CA GLY A 319 -19.79 22.21 -17.84
C GLY A 319 -18.75 22.66 -16.80
N GLN A 320 -17.67 21.92 -16.63
CA GLN A 320 -16.60 22.25 -15.67
C GLN A 320 -15.23 22.39 -16.35
N PRO A 321 -14.30 23.18 -15.78
CA PRO A 321 -12.95 23.24 -16.28
C PRO A 321 -12.25 21.89 -16.12
N SER A 322 -11.43 21.53 -17.11
CA SER A 322 -10.61 20.32 -17.06
C SER A 322 -9.63 20.38 -15.89
N ARG A 323 -9.43 19.25 -15.24
CA ARG A 323 -8.43 19.09 -14.19
C ARG A 323 -7.56 17.87 -14.44
N HIS A 324 -6.28 17.98 -14.09
CA HIS A 324 -5.33 16.88 -14.22
C HIS A 324 -5.17 16.16 -12.87
N PHE A 325 -4.74 14.90 -12.95
CA PHE A 325 -4.29 14.12 -11.82
C PHE A 325 -3.07 13.32 -12.23
N VAL A 326 -2.14 13.14 -11.32
CA VAL A 326 -0.88 12.43 -11.60
C VAL A 326 -0.87 11.03 -11.03
N HIS A 327 -1.67 10.80 -10.00
CA HIS A 327 -1.77 9.52 -9.33
C HIS A 327 -3.08 8.81 -9.65
N ALA A 328 -4.21 9.31 -9.14
CA ALA A 328 -5.50 8.65 -9.34
C ALA A 328 -6.69 9.61 -9.19
N ALA A 329 -7.74 9.31 -9.95
CA ALA A 329 -9.08 9.85 -9.77
C ALA A 329 -10.01 8.75 -9.24
N ALA A 330 -10.94 9.06 -8.33
CA ALA A 330 -11.87 8.05 -7.83
C ALA A 330 -13.24 8.61 -7.44
N ALA A 331 -14.29 7.80 -7.68
CA ALA A 331 -15.68 8.06 -7.29
C ALA A 331 -16.21 6.95 -6.38
N GLY A 332 -17.23 7.24 -5.58
CA GLY A 332 -17.87 6.30 -4.65
C GLY A 332 -17.19 6.23 -3.30
N ILE A 333 -16.78 5.05 -2.85
CA ILE A 333 -16.21 4.83 -1.50
C ILE A 333 -15.05 5.79 -1.17
N ASN A 334 -14.18 6.11 -2.12
CA ASN A 334 -13.05 7.01 -1.89
C ASN A 334 -13.47 8.44 -1.56
N VAL A 335 -14.56 8.94 -2.19
CA VAL A 335 -15.09 10.26 -1.89
C VAL A 335 -15.62 10.31 -0.45
N GLN A 336 -16.32 9.27 0.00
CA GLN A 336 -16.76 9.18 1.39
C GLN A 336 -15.58 9.10 2.35
N PHE A 337 -14.58 8.27 2.03
CA PHE A 337 -13.35 8.23 2.83
C PHE A 337 -12.69 9.61 2.93
N ALA A 338 -12.53 10.32 1.80
CA ALA A 338 -11.93 11.66 1.78
C ALA A 338 -12.73 12.65 2.64
N ARG A 339 -14.06 12.65 2.54
CA ARG A 339 -14.94 13.50 3.35
C ARG A 339 -14.75 13.30 4.86
N PHE A 340 -14.60 12.06 5.32
CA PHE A 340 -14.36 11.77 6.74
C PHE A 340 -12.91 11.98 7.16
N ALA A 341 -11.96 11.62 6.32
CA ALA A 341 -10.53 11.73 6.61
C ALA A 341 -10.05 13.19 6.70
N THR A 342 -10.73 14.12 6.04
CA THR A 342 -10.39 15.57 6.06
C THR A 342 -11.06 16.37 7.17
N ARG A 343 -12.02 15.80 7.90
CA ARG A 343 -12.73 16.48 8.99
C ARG A 343 -11.81 16.85 10.15
N ALA A 344 -11.70 18.14 10.43
CA ALA A 344 -10.84 18.67 11.50
C ALA A 344 -11.26 18.17 12.88
N ASP A 345 -12.57 18.15 13.18
CA ASP A 345 -13.14 17.67 14.45
C ASP A 345 -12.80 16.19 14.73
N LEU A 346 -12.79 15.34 13.71
CA LEU A 346 -12.40 13.94 13.85
C LEU A 346 -10.88 13.78 14.02
N ARG A 347 -10.08 14.60 13.35
CA ARG A 347 -8.61 14.58 13.48
C ARG A 347 -8.15 15.02 14.87
N GLU A 348 -8.79 16.02 15.47
CA GLU A 348 -8.51 16.45 16.83
C GLU A 348 -8.85 15.37 17.86
N ARG A 349 -9.99 14.70 17.71
CA ARG A 349 -10.47 13.69 18.66
C ARG A 349 -9.79 12.34 18.54
N LEU A 350 -9.55 11.85 17.32
CA LEU A 350 -9.10 10.51 17.03
C LEU A 350 -7.64 10.41 16.54
N GLY A 351 -7.00 11.53 16.24
CA GLY A 351 -5.64 11.55 15.72
C GLY A 351 -5.48 10.61 14.53
N ARG A 352 -4.52 9.67 14.59
CA ARG A 352 -4.28 8.68 13.52
C ARG A 352 -5.43 7.67 13.33
N LEU A 353 -6.28 7.46 14.33
CA LEU A 353 -7.43 6.57 14.24
C LEU A 353 -8.53 7.13 13.31
N THR A 354 -8.50 8.42 12.98
CA THR A 354 -9.42 9.04 12.01
C THR A 354 -9.44 8.29 10.67
N TYR A 355 -8.30 7.84 10.19
CA TYR A 355 -8.22 7.09 8.93
C TYR A 355 -8.91 5.71 9.03
N ALA A 356 -8.73 5.01 10.14
CA ALA A 356 -9.40 3.73 10.37
C ALA A 356 -10.93 3.91 10.51
N PHE A 357 -11.35 4.98 11.21
CA PHE A 357 -12.76 5.34 11.33
C PHE A 357 -13.37 5.74 9.98
N ALA A 358 -12.69 6.57 9.19
CA ALA A 358 -13.13 6.97 7.85
C ALA A 358 -13.29 5.76 6.91
N ALA A 359 -12.32 4.82 6.95
CA ALA A 359 -12.39 3.60 6.16
C ALA A 359 -13.56 2.70 6.57
N ALA A 360 -13.77 2.50 7.88
CA ALA A 360 -14.88 1.69 8.39
C ALA A 360 -16.24 2.30 8.03
N THR A 361 -16.37 3.63 8.14
CA THR A 361 -17.60 4.35 7.80
C THR A 361 -17.88 4.30 6.30
N ALA A 362 -16.88 4.58 5.46
CA ALA A 362 -17.01 4.51 4.01
C ALA A 362 -17.39 3.09 3.53
N LEU A 363 -16.82 2.04 4.16
CA LEU A 363 -17.18 0.64 3.89
C LEU A 363 -18.59 0.29 4.37
N ARG A 364 -19.09 0.92 5.43
CA ARG A 364 -20.44 0.71 5.93
C ARG A 364 -21.49 1.39 5.05
N GLU A 365 -21.25 2.65 4.67
CA GLU A 365 -22.19 3.44 3.87
C GLU A 365 -22.27 2.96 2.42
N ARG A 366 -21.15 2.55 1.83
CA ARG A 366 -21.03 1.99 0.48
C ARG A 366 -22.03 2.57 -0.52
N PRO A 367 -21.86 3.84 -0.94
CA PRO A 367 -22.77 4.45 -1.87
C PRO A 367 -22.79 3.65 -3.18
N VAL A 368 -23.99 3.19 -3.57
CA VAL A 368 -24.18 2.51 -4.85
C VAL A 368 -24.61 3.55 -5.86
N PHE A 369 -23.96 3.58 -7.01
CA PHE A 369 -24.32 4.46 -8.11
C PHE A 369 -24.37 3.70 -9.43
N SER A 370 -25.37 4.04 -10.24
CA SER A 370 -25.47 3.54 -11.60
C SER A 370 -24.66 4.41 -12.53
N CYS A 371 -23.88 3.80 -13.39
CA CYS A 371 -23.11 4.53 -14.41
C CYS A 371 -23.11 3.77 -15.73
N GLU A 372 -22.93 4.52 -16.79
CA GLU A 372 -22.66 4.02 -18.12
C GLU A 372 -21.21 4.38 -18.46
N LEU A 373 -20.41 3.38 -18.76
CA LEU A 373 -18.99 3.49 -19.07
C LEU A 373 -18.80 3.26 -20.57
N GLU A 374 -18.21 4.23 -21.25
CA GLU A 374 -17.86 4.13 -22.67
C GLU A 374 -16.34 4.14 -22.82
N ALA A 375 -15.78 3.05 -23.36
CA ALA A 375 -14.36 2.89 -23.62
C ALA A 375 -14.14 2.04 -24.86
N GLU A 376 -13.20 2.42 -25.71
CA GLU A 376 -12.82 1.68 -26.95
C GLU A 376 -14.02 1.30 -27.83
N GLY A 377 -15.03 2.19 -27.95
CA GLY A 377 -16.24 1.96 -28.74
C GLY A 377 -17.24 0.98 -28.13
N ARG A 378 -17.05 0.57 -26.88
CA ARG A 378 -17.98 -0.26 -26.12
C ARG A 378 -18.63 0.54 -25.01
N THR A 379 -19.93 0.37 -24.86
CA THR A 379 -20.70 0.98 -23.78
C THR A 379 -21.25 -0.10 -22.87
N GLU A 380 -21.08 0.06 -21.57
CA GLU A 380 -21.56 -0.89 -20.58
C GLU A 380 -22.20 -0.16 -19.40
N ARG A 381 -23.39 -0.61 -18.98
CA ARG A 381 -24.08 -0.10 -17.80
C ARG A 381 -23.77 -0.95 -16.58
N MET A 382 -23.39 -0.30 -15.47
CA MET A 382 -22.97 -0.97 -14.25
C MET A 382 -23.49 -0.26 -13.00
N ASN A 383 -23.68 -1.04 -11.93
CA ASN A 383 -23.93 -0.52 -10.59
C ASN A 383 -22.67 -0.71 -9.76
N LEU A 384 -21.99 0.39 -9.48
CA LEU A 384 -20.70 0.39 -8.80
C LEU A 384 -20.83 0.94 -7.38
N VAL A 385 -19.96 0.51 -6.49
CA VAL A 385 -19.68 1.13 -5.20
C VAL A 385 -18.38 1.92 -5.24
N HIS A 386 -17.52 1.63 -6.23
CA HIS A 386 -16.23 2.27 -6.40
C HIS A 386 -15.78 2.24 -7.85
N LEU A 387 -15.31 3.37 -8.32
CA LEU A 387 -14.62 3.55 -9.61
C LEU A 387 -13.31 4.28 -9.33
N SER A 388 -12.16 3.72 -9.72
CA SER A 388 -10.88 4.40 -9.75
C SER A 388 -10.31 4.41 -11.14
N VAL A 389 -9.78 5.55 -11.55
CA VAL A 389 -9.01 5.76 -12.79
C VAL A 389 -7.59 6.14 -12.36
N ILE A 390 -6.63 5.25 -12.57
CA ILE A 390 -5.30 5.30 -11.99
C ILE A 390 -4.28 5.51 -13.10
N ASN A 391 -3.44 6.53 -12.94
CA ASN A 391 -2.33 6.82 -13.84
C ASN A 391 -1.01 6.23 -13.33
N ALA A 392 -0.75 6.30 -12.03
CA ALA A 392 0.49 5.82 -11.44
C ALA A 392 0.34 4.41 -10.83
N PRO A 393 1.36 3.50 -10.99
CA PRO A 393 1.20 2.08 -10.70
C PRO A 393 1.08 1.69 -9.22
N ILE A 394 1.47 2.56 -8.28
CA ILE A 394 1.47 2.24 -6.85
C ILE A 394 0.34 2.97 -6.15
N PHE A 395 -0.44 2.26 -5.34
CA PHE A 395 -1.56 2.81 -4.58
C PHE A 395 -1.66 2.15 -3.19
N GLY A 396 -2.50 2.72 -2.32
CA GLY A 396 -2.77 2.16 -0.99
C GLY A 396 -1.77 2.59 0.09
N GLY A 397 -0.98 3.62 -0.14
CA GLY A 397 -0.08 4.21 0.84
C GLY A 397 0.96 3.22 1.35
N PHE A 398 0.99 2.98 2.67
CA PHE A 398 1.95 2.07 3.30
C PHE A 398 1.82 0.61 2.85
N LEU A 399 0.67 0.20 2.31
CA LEU A 399 0.46 -1.16 1.77
C LEU A 399 1.23 -1.41 0.48
N ASP A 400 1.57 -0.35 -0.24
CA ASP A 400 2.39 -0.38 -1.44
C ASP A 400 1.90 -1.39 -2.48
N LEU A 401 0.62 -1.33 -2.74
CA LEU A 401 -0.02 -2.19 -3.74
C LEU A 401 0.36 -1.69 -5.13
N ARG A 402 0.89 -2.58 -5.96
CA ARG A 402 1.25 -2.26 -7.34
C ARG A 402 0.26 -2.90 -8.30
N LEU A 403 -0.23 -2.12 -9.26
CA LEU A 403 -1.02 -2.64 -10.38
C LEU A 403 -0.08 -3.34 -11.37
N PRO A 404 -0.30 -4.64 -11.66
CA PRO A 404 0.51 -5.34 -12.65
C PRO A 404 0.33 -4.75 -14.05
N GLY A 405 1.45 -4.45 -14.72
CA GLY A 405 1.44 -3.94 -16.09
C GLY A 405 1.08 -2.46 -16.22
N ALA A 406 0.98 -1.72 -15.12
CA ALA A 406 0.86 -0.27 -15.14
C ALA A 406 2.25 0.37 -15.00
N GLU A 407 2.58 1.29 -15.89
CA GLU A 407 3.79 2.11 -15.83
C GLU A 407 3.39 3.58 -15.97
N PRO A 408 4.17 4.53 -15.43
CA PRO A 408 3.79 5.95 -15.41
C PRO A 408 3.93 6.65 -16.78
N ASP A 409 4.37 5.95 -17.80
CA ASP A 409 4.62 6.44 -19.18
C ASP A 409 4.09 5.48 -20.26
N ASP A 410 3.13 4.61 -19.92
CA ASP A 410 2.55 3.59 -20.83
C ASP A 410 1.42 4.14 -21.71
N ARG A 411 1.08 5.41 -21.61
CA ARG A 411 0.00 6.12 -22.33
C ARG A 411 -1.38 5.51 -22.07
N LYS A 412 -1.58 4.95 -20.89
CA LYS A 412 -2.85 4.30 -20.50
C LYS A 412 -3.25 4.69 -19.08
N LEU A 413 -4.55 4.69 -18.88
CA LEU A 413 -5.18 4.78 -17.57
C LEU A 413 -5.67 3.40 -17.16
N ASN A 414 -5.41 3.03 -15.93
CA ASN A 414 -5.88 1.78 -15.36
C ASN A 414 -7.19 2.02 -14.60
N VAL A 415 -8.27 1.40 -15.04
CA VAL A 415 -9.59 1.55 -14.44
C VAL A 415 -9.87 0.39 -13.53
N ILE A 416 -10.22 0.66 -12.28
CA ILE A 416 -10.69 -0.34 -11.31
C ILE A 416 -12.15 -0.08 -11.00
N MET A 417 -12.98 -1.10 -11.20
CA MET A 417 -14.41 -1.06 -10.94
C MET A 417 -14.77 -2.10 -9.89
N ILE A 418 -15.49 -1.67 -8.85
CA ILE A 418 -16.02 -2.56 -7.81
C ILE A 418 -17.54 -2.46 -7.83
N GLU A 419 -18.19 -3.56 -8.23
CA GLU A 419 -19.64 -3.67 -8.25
C GLU A 419 -20.20 -3.80 -6.82
N HIS A 420 -21.48 -3.53 -6.65
CA HIS A 420 -22.15 -3.75 -5.38
C HIS A 420 -22.16 -5.23 -5.00
N LEU A 421 -21.39 -5.58 -3.98
CA LEU A 421 -21.29 -6.93 -3.44
C LEU A 421 -21.69 -6.99 -1.96
N PRO A 422 -22.31 -8.09 -1.48
CA PRO A 422 -22.47 -8.32 -0.04
C PRO A 422 -21.14 -8.22 0.69
N LEU A 423 -21.11 -7.62 1.88
CA LEU A 423 -19.88 -7.35 2.65
C LEU A 423 -18.99 -8.61 2.81
N ARG A 424 -19.62 -9.77 3.06
CA ARG A 424 -18.93 -11.07 3.14
C ARG A 424 -18.17 -11.44 1.86
N ARG A 425 -18.68 -11.07 0.67
CA ARG A 425 -18.00 -11.27 -0.61
C ARG A 425 -16.91 -10.25 -0.83
N LEU A 426 -17.15 -9.00 -0.45
CA LEU A 426 -16.16 -7.93 -0.52
C LEU A 426 -14.94 -8.25 0.35
N LEU A 427 -15.13 -8.69 1.59
CA LEU A 427 -14.05 -9.10 2.49
C LEU A 427 -13.28 -10.32 1.95
N ARG A 428 -13.99 -11.30 1.37
CA ARG A 428 -13.34 -12.41 0.64
C ARG A 428 -12.54 -11.89 -0.56
N SER A 429 -13.10 -10.95 -1.32
CA SER A 429 -12.46 -10.37 -2.49
C SER A 429 -11.26 -9.48 -2.13
N ALA A 430 -11.26 -8.81 -0.99
CA ALA A 430 -10.13 -8.03 -0.50
C ALA A 430 -8.87 -8.87 -0.21
N LEU A 431 -9.03 -10.17 0.02
CA LEU A 431 -7.92 -11.12 0.15
C LEU A 431 -7.29 -11.49 -1.22
N TYR A 432 -8.02 -11.35 -2.32
CA TYR A 432 -7.57 -11.79 -3.65
C TYR A 432 -6.57 -10.86 -4.36
N PRO A 433 -6.59 -9.50 -4.20
CA PRO A 433 -5.54 -8.64 -4.77
C PRO A 433 -4.17 -8.93 -4.18
N THR A 434 -4.12 -9.32 -2.90
CA THR A 434 -2.89 -9.77 -2.25
C THR A 434 -2.41 -11.13 -2.80
N LEU A 435 -3.29 -11.85 -3.52
CA LEU A 435 -3.06 -13.18 -4.07
C LEU A 435 -2.73 -13.17 -5.57
N GLY A 436 -2.62 -11.99 -6.22
CA GLY A 436 -2.34 -11.89 -7.65
C GLY A 436 -3.41 -12.49 -8.58
N VAL A 437 -4.60 -12.81 -8.07
CA VAL A 437 -5.70 -13.45 -8.80
C VAL A 437 -6.68 -12.38 -9.30
N HIS A 438 -6.19 -11.43 -10.11
CA HIS A 438 -7.02 -10.30 -10.56
C HIS A 438 -8.12 -10.66 -11.58
N ARG A 439 -8.00 -11.79 -12.26
CA ARG A 439 -8.83 -12.09 -13.45
C ARG A 439 -10.20 -12.73 -13.20
N ARG A 440 -10.57 -13.12 -11.96
CA ARG A 440 -11.81 -13.93 -11.74
C ARG A 440 -12.63 -13.57 -10.50
N ILE A 441 -12.48 -12.38 -9.96
CA ILE A 441 -13.34 -11.98 -8.82
C ILE A 441 -14.62 -11.41 -9.41
N ARG A 442 -15.75 -12.11 -9.25
CA ARG A 442 -17.06 -11.55 -9.58
C ARG A 442 -17.24 -10.22 -8.86
N GLY A 443 -17.51 -9.15 -9.63
CA GLY A 443 -17.70 -7.80 -9.11
C GLY A 443 -16.43 -6.97 -8.90
N PHE A 444 -15.25 -7.47 -9.30
CA PHE A 444 -14.02 -6.68 -9.43
C PHE A 444 -13.53 -6.77 -10.88
N ARG A 445 -13.48 -5.63 -11.54
CA ARG A 445 -13.07 -5.55 -12.94
C ARG A 445 -11.97 -4.51 -13.11
N THR A 446 -11.03 -4.82 -13.99
CA THR A 446 -9.97 -3.90 -14.38
C THR A 446 -9.95 -3.75 -15.90
N LEU A 447 -9.65 -2.54 -16.36
CA LEU A 447 -9.55 -2.18 -17.77
C LEU A 447 -8.40 -1.21 -17.95
N GLN A 448 -7.67 -1.31 -19.05
CA GLN A 448 -6.66 -0.31 -19.46
C GLN A 448 -7.20 0.42 -20.67
N VAL A 449 -7.22 1.77 -20.60
CA VAL A 449 -7.78 2.63 -21.64
C VAL A 449 -6.96 3.89 -21.83
N SER A 450 -7.01 4.50 -23.01
CA SER A 450 -6.51 5.86 -23.21
C SER A 450 -7.59 6.93 -22.91
N ARG A 451 -8.86 6.52 -23.03
CA ARG A 451 -10.04 7.38 -22.80
C ARG A 451 -11.17 6.57 -22.18
N LEU A 452 -11.84 7.15 -21.19
CA LEU A 452 -13.02 6.60 -20.53
C LEU A 452 -14.06 7.71 -20.36
N ARG A 453 -15.25 7.57 -20.94
CA ARG A 453 -16.39 8.43 -20.65
C ARG A 453 -17.26 7.77 -19.58
N VAL A 454 -17.62 8.52 -18.58
CA VAL A 454 -18.46 8.07 -17.46
C VAL A 454 -19.73 8.94 -17.46
N GLN A 455 -20.87 8.29 -17.62
CA GLN A 455 -22.19 8.92 -17.53
C GLN A 455 -22.86 8.45 -16.25
N THR A 456 -23.43 9.37 -15.48
CA THR A 456 -24.22 9.10 -14.28
C THR A 456 -25.53 9.87 -14.33
N PRO A 457 -26.64 9.33 -13.78
CA PRO A 457 -27.93 10.03 -13.75
C PRO A 457 -27.86 11.36 -13.00
N GLU A 458 -27.07 11.39 -11.93
CA GLU A 458 -26.86 12.57 -11.09
C GLU A 458 -25.38 12.94 -11.09
N GLN A 459 -25.11 14.22 -10.85
CA GLN A 459 -23.74 14.70 -10.71
C GLN A 459 -23.12 14.17 -9.42
N MET A 460 -21.93 13.59 -9.51
CA MET A 460 -21.20 13.01 -8.38
C MET A 460 -19.79 13.61 -8.26
N ASP A 461 -19.35 13.80 -7.01
CA ASP A 461 -17.99 14.23 -6.73
C ASP A 461 -16.97 13.14 -7.07
N VAL A 462 -15.79 13.57 -7.50
CA VAL A 462 -14.61 12.75 -7.78
C VAL A 462 -13.44 13.27 -6.98
N THR A 463 -12.67 12.39 -6.36
CA THR A 463 -11.38 12.76 -5.80
C THR A 463 -10.31 12.69 -6.89
N LEU A 464 -9.44 13.70 -6.93
CA LEU A 464 -8.24 13.77 -7.76
C LEU A 464 -7.04 13.82 -6.83
N ASP A 465 -6.12 12.88 -6.94
CA ASP A 465 -4.93 12.74 -6.08
C ASP A 465 -5.23 12.81 -4.56
N GLY A 466 -6.42 12.28 -4.17
CA GLY A 466 -6.87 12.20 -2.78
C GLY A 466 -7.72 13.38 -2.29
N GLU A 467 -7.87 14.45 -3.06
CA GLU A 467 -8.71 15.62 -2.75
C GLU A 467 -9.97 15.66 -3.61
N ILE A 468 -11.09 16.13 -3.06
CA ILE A 468 -12.32 16.30 -3.83
C ILE A 468 -12.09 17.49 -4.79
N GLY A 469 -12.04 17.20 -6.09
CA GLY A 469 -11.61 18.21 -7.06
C GLY A 469 -12.22 18.07 -8.45
N GLY A 470 -13.11 17.12 -8.69
CA GLY A 470 -13.78 16.92 -9.97
C GLY A 470 -15.20 16.38 -9.80
N LYS A 471 -15.92 16.27 -10.90
CA LYS A 471 -17.26 15.68 -10.94
C LYS A 471 -17.48 14.85 -12.19
N ILE A 472 -18.33 13.85 -12.09
CA ILE A 472 -18.91 13.09 -13.20
C ILE A 472 -20.43 13.40 -13.27
N PRO A 473 -21.10 13.39 -14.46
CA PRO A 473 -20.61 12.90 -15.77
C PRO A 473 -19.38 13.64 -16.29
N GLY A 474 -18.51 12.89 -16.99
CA GLY A 474 -17.29 13.46 -17.54
C GLY A 474 -16.43 12.43 -18.27
N THR A 475 -15.34 12.90 -18.85
CA THR A 475 -14.40 12.09 -19.62
C THR A 475 -13.02 12.11 -18.95
N PHE A 476 -12.47 10.94 -18.74
CA PHE A 476 -11.09 10.73 -18.32
C PHE A 476 -10.23 10.42 -19.55
N GLU A 477 -9.11 11.09 -19.70
CA GLU A 477 -8.17 10.90 -20.81
C GLU A 477 -6.74 10.86 -20.28
N VAL A 478 -5.88 10.07 -20.90
CA VAL A 478 -4.43 10.17 -20.65
C VAL A 478 -3.88 11.37 -21.40
N VAL A 479 -2.98 12.11 -20.76
CA VAL A 479 -2.15 13.16 -21.38
C VAL A 479 -0.74 12.58 -21.49
N PRO A 480 -0.35 12.06 -22.66
CA PRO A 480 0.93 11.40 -22.83
C PRO A 480 2.09 12.36 -22.62
N ALA A 481 3.09 11.94 -21.85
CA ALA A 481 4.28 12.75 -21.53
C ALA A 481 3.93 14.15 -20.98
N GLY A 482 2.77 14.27 -20.32
CA GLY A 482 2.19 15.55 -19.92
C GLY A 482 2.99 16.28 -18.84
N LEU A 483 3.89 15.60 -18.13
CA LEU A 483 4.62 16.18 -17.01
C LEU A 483 6.12 15.83 -17.09
N ARG A 484 6.98 16.84 -16.94
CA ARG A 484 8.42 16.67 -16.78
C ARG A 484 8.76 16.54 -15.30
N VAL A 485 9.38 15.43 -14.89
CA VAL A 485 9.63 15.13 -13.48
C VAL A 485 11.06 14.68 -13.25
N ILE A 486 11.66 15.07 -12.13
CA ILE A 486 12.98 14.57 -11.73
C ILE A 486 12.83 13.16 -11.14
N THR A 487 13.48 12.19 -11.79
CA THR A 487 13.49 10.78 -11.39
C THR A 487 14.92 10.26 -11.21
N PRO A 488 15.13 9.15 -10.46
CA PRO A 488 16.42 8.49 -10.42
C PRO A 488 16.88 8.05 -11.83
N ALA A 489 18.15 8.14 -12.10
CA ALA A 489 18.75 7.48 -13.25
C ALA A 489 18.80 5.98 -12.92
N PHE A 490 18.02 5.15 -13.64
CA PHE A 490 18.15 3.71 -13.54
C PHE A 490 19.46 3.30 -14.20
N LYS A 491 20.33 2.54 -13.51
CA LYS A 491 21.28 1.69 -14.20
C LYS A 491 20.44 0.73 -15.03
N ASP A 492 20.65 0.73 -16.34
CA ASP A 492 19.97 -0.17 -17.27
C ASP A 492 20.02 -1.61 -16.74
N ASP A 493 18.90 -2.06 -16.17
CA ASP A 493 18.63 -3.47 -15.87
C ASP A 493 18.04 -4.18 -17.12
N HIS A 494 18.42 -3.66 -18.30
CA HIS A 494 18.14 -4.28 -19.57
C HIS A 494 19.41 -4.96 -20.09
N ARG A 495 19.70 -6.15 -19.50
CA ARG A 495 20.39 -7.24 -20.20
C ARG A 495 20.10 -8.56 -19.49
#